data_4e4905904691b92e4cdaf4ed986e9ec0
#
_entry.id   4e4905904691b92e4cdaf4ed986e9ec0
#
_cell.length_a   1.000
_cell.length_b   1.000
_cell.length_c   1.000
_cell.angle_alpha   90.00
_cell.angle_beta   90.00
_cell.angle_gamma   90.00
#
_symmetry.space_group_name_H-M   'P 1'
#
loop_
_entity.id
_entity.type
_entity.pdbx_description
1 polymer ?
#
loop_
_entity_poly.entity_id
_entity_poly.type
_entity_poly.pdbx_seq_one_letter_code
_entity_poly.pdbx_strand_id
1 'polypeptide(L)'
;FMSTKDDGYGSGSHDCRYDMEGKRHVLISTCGFYSAEGNYDSVLRMFDHFLGKGHYTTIFCGQGELFRVKELSKRTDEYLATGKSAGAEYAITGKISEKTEAALHTLLYPRDVFESMADASWGISRTTGEKEADDLVFTRQMAALYNKDTYDGKERVLEICYTDLKHTYQIKLDDKGSEVLTDQSLAATTRIDTPFTVWSAISRGEIGGAEALGKQMYTVTGDFSLMVN
;
A
#
# COMPACT_ATOMS: atom_id res chain seq x y z
N PHE A 1 36.08 -32.07 0.08
CA PHE A 1 35.74 -32.85 1.29
C PHE A 1 34.64 -32.10 2.03
N MET A 2 33.53 -32.77 2.28
CA MET A 2 32.45 -32.20 3.10
C MET A 2 32.59 -32.80 4.49
N SER A 3 32.90 -31.97 5.49
CA SER A 3 32.81 -32.34 6.89
C SER A 3 31.44 -32.00 7.40
N THR A 4 30.84 -32.92 8.13
CA THR A 4 29.55 -32.67 8.80
C THR A 4 29.82 -32.10 10.17
N LYS A 5 29.24 -30.94 10.47
CA LYS A 5 29.31 -30.28 11.78
C LYS A 5 27.92 -30.24 12.37
N ASP A 6 27.82 -30.27 13.69
CA ASP A 6 26.58 -30.00 14.40
C ASP A 6 26.16 -28.53 14.18
N ASP A 7 24.95 -28.31 13.68
CA ASP A 7 24.39 -26.99 13.40
C ASP A 7 23.57 -26.43 14.57
N GLY A 8 23.54 -27.14 15.69
CA GLY A 8 22.74 -26.78 16.88
C GLY A 8 21.24 -27.03 16.74
N TYR A 9 20.78 -27.60 15.61
CA TYR A 9 19.39 -27.93 15.35
C TYR A 9 19.14 -29.43 15.26
N GLY A 10 20.14 -30.26 15.59
CA GLY A 10 20.09 -31.71 15.46
C GLY A 10 20.24 -32.21 14.03
N SER A 11 20.77 -31.38 13.16
CA SER A 11 21.12 -31.66 11.78
C SER A 11 22.61 -31.48 11.56
N GLY A 12 23.11 -31.72 10.36
CA GLY A 12 24.50 -31.47 10.00
C GLY A 12 24.63 -30.22 9.13
N SER A 13 25.73 -29.50 9.29
CA SER A 13 26.12 -28.43 8.39
C SER A 13 27.42 -28.78 7.63
N HIS A 14 27.66 -28.08 6.55
CA HIS A 14 28.86 -28.20 5.77
C HIS A 14 29.65 -26.89 5.78
N ASP A 15 30.96 -26.98 5.76
CA ASP A 15 31.80 -25.79 5.60
C ASP A 15 31.50 -25.11 4.26
N CYS A 16 31.46 -23.79 4.25
CA CYS A 16 31.36 -23.04 3.02
C CYS A 16 32.53 -23.30 2.08
N ARG A 17 32.26 -23.45 0.79
CA ARG A 17 33.26 -23.64 -0.24
C ARG A 17 34.18 -22.42 -0.37
N TYR A 18 33.69 -21.26 -0.06
CA TYR A 18 34.37 -19.98 -0.16
C TYR A 18 34.53 -19.37 1.21
N ASP A 19 35.56 -18.54 1.37
CA ASP A 19 35.73 -17.74 2.57
C ASP A 19 34.57 -16.78 2.73
N MET A 20 33.86 -16.90 3.84
CA MET A 20 32.72 -16.07 4.23
C MET A 20 33.08 -15.06 5.34
N GLU A 21 34.35 -15.05 5.77
CA GLU A 21 34.80 -14.10 6.80
C GLU A 21 34.62 -12.67 6.30
N GLY A 22 34.10 -11.81 7.17
CA GLY A 22 33.81 -10.40 6.85
C GLY A 22 32.60 -10.14 5.96
N LYS A 23 31.95 -11.18 5.42
CA LYS A 23 30.71 -11.00 4.67
C LYS A 23 29.52 -10.77 5.60
N ARG A 24 28.63 -9.88 5.16
CA ARG A 24 27.43 -9.52 5.89
C ARG A 24 26.22 -9.93 5.07
N HIS A 25 25.22 -10.48 5.73
CA HIS A 25 24.01 -10.97 5.08
C HIS A 25 22.81 -10.15 5.52
N VAL A 26 22.01 -9.70 4.56
CA VAL A 26 20.75 -8.99 4.80
C VAL A 26 19.65 -9.71 4.01
N LEU A 27 18.58 -10.07 4.71
CA LEU A 27 17.38 -10.63 4.10
C LEU A 27 16.31 -9.53 4.03
N ILE A 28 15.97 -9.13 2.80
CA ILE A 28 14.95 -8.12 2.54
C ILE A 28 13.78 -8.79 1.84
N SER A 29 12.58 -8.61 2.38
CA SER A 29 11.37 -9.16 1.76
C SER A 29 10.14 -8.32 2.07
N THR A 30 9.12 -8.42 1.20
CA THR A 30 7.80 -7.84 1.40
C THR A 30 6.73 -8.91 1.32
N CYS A 31 5.62 -8.74 2.02
CA CYS A 31 4.44 -9.59 1.90
C CYS A 31 3.17 -8.74 1.72
N GLY A 32 2.14 -9.33 1.10
CA GLY A 32 0.84 -8.69 0.89
C GLY A 32 -0.08 -8.69 2.12
N PHE A 33 0.40 -9.14 3.28
CA PHE A 33 -0.37 -9.14 4.51
C PHE A 33 -0.27 -7.80 5.23
N TYR A 34 -1.19 -7.57 6.17
CA TYR A 34 -1.23 -6.36 6.96
C TYR A 34 0.10 -6.05 7.66
N SER A 35 0.73 -7.04 8.27
CA SER A 35 2.05 -6.92 8.90
C SER A 35 2.99 -8.03 8.45
N ALA A 36 4.28 -7.85 8.67
CA ALA A 36 5.28 -8.87 8.44
C ALA A 36 5.34 -9.92 9.57
N GLU A 37 4.74 -9.64 10.73
CA GLU A 37 4.81 -10.48 11.93
C GLU A 37 4.23 -11.88 11.66
N GLY A 38 4.97 -12.92 12.05
CA GLY A 38 4.61 -14.33 11.89
C GLY A 38 4.66 -14.86 10.44
N ASN A 39 4.78 -13.97 9.44
CA ASN A 39 4.73 -14.39 8.03
C ASN A 39 6.06 -14.93 7.49
N TYR A 40 7.16 -14.76 8.25
CA TYR A 40 8.50 -15.13 7.82
C TYR A 40 9.15 -16.23 8.65
N ASP A 41 8.48 -16.85 9.61
CA ASP A 41 9.04 -17.83 10.53
C ASP A 41 9.70 -19.01 9.81
N SER A 42 9.06 -19.55 8.78
CA SER A 42 9.62 -20.64 7.97
C SER A 42 10.87 -20.21 7.18
N VAL A 43 10.86 -18.97 6.67
CA VAL A 43 11.98 -18.40 5.93
C VAL A 43 13.15 -18.16 6.88
N LEU A 44 12.90 -17.58 8.05
CA LEU A 44 13.92 -17.38 9.09
C LEU A 44 14.53 -18.69 9.52
N ARG A 45 13.73 -19.73 9.73
CA ARG A 45 14.22 -21.08 10.07
C ARG A 45 15.18 -21.61 9.01
N MET A 46 14.87 -21.41 7.73
CA MET A 46 15.74 -21.81 6.63
C MET A 46 17.08 -21.04 6.65
N PHE A 47 17.03 -19.73 6.84
CA PHE A 47 18.24 -18.88 6.89
C PHE A 47 19.08 -19.17 8.15
N ASP A 48 18.45 -19.48 9.28
CA ASP A 48 19.16 -19.94 10.48
C ASP A 48 19.99 -21.19 10.22
N HIS A 49 19.50 -22.11 9.37
CA HIS A 49 20.26 -23.29 8.96
C HIS A 49 21.44 -22.94 8.07
N PHE A 50 21.28 -22.02 7.13
CA PHE A 50 22.32 -21.70 6.16
C PHE A 50 23.40 -20.78 6.71
N LEU A 51 23.03 -19.77 7.47
CA LEU A 51 23.90 -18.69 7.90
C LEU A 51 24.23 -18.74 9.38
N GLY A 52 23.45 -19.49 10.17
CA GLY A 52 23.49 -19.47 11.62
C GLY A 52 22.60 -18.37 12.21
N LYS A 53 21.96 -18.66 13.33
CA LYS A 53 21.07 -17.74 14.03
C LYS A 53 21.85 -16.48 14.48
N GLY A 54 21.30 -15.32 14.12
CA GLY A 54 21.90 -14.02 14.46
C GLY A 54 23.07 -13.59 13.57
N HIS A 55 23.40 -14.33 12.53
CA HIS A 55 24.47 -14.00 11.56
C HIS A 55 23.97 -13.25 10.32
N TYR A 56 22.73 -12.78 10.36
CA TYR A 56 22.13 -11.97 9.30
C TYR A 56 21.17 -10.94 9.88
N THR A 57 20.89 -9.91 9.10
CA THR A 57 19.95 -8.84 9.44
C THR A 57 18.71 -8.98 8.56
N THR A 58 17.54 -8.67 9.07
CA THR A 58 16.28 -8.75 8.35
C THR A 58 15.64 -7.39 8.19
N ILE A 59 15.03 -7.15 7.01
CA ILE A 59 14.14 -6.01 6.75
C ILE A 59 12.90 -6.59 6.11
N PHE A 60 11.82 -6.67 6.85
CA PHE A 60 10.54 -7.20 6.40
C PHE A 60 9.48 -6.10 6.40
N CYS A 61 8.76 -5.99 5.29
CA CYS A 61 7.69 -5.04 5.13
C CYS A 61 6.38 -5.77 4.85
N GLY A 62 5.35 -5.50 5.65
CA GLY A 62 3.97 -5.84 5.31
C GLY A 62 3.43 -4.87 4.25
N GLN A 63 2.21 -5.11 3.79
CA GLN A 63 1.51 -4.24 2.83
C GLN A 63 2.29 -4.04 1.52
N GLY A 64 3.11 -5.02 1.13
CA GLY A 64 4.07 -4.90 0.02
C GLY A 64 3.42 -4.67 -1.34
N GLU A 65 2.16 -5.00 -1.52
CA GLU A 65 1.43 -4.75 -2.77
C GLU A 65 1.21 -3.25 -3.03
N LEU A 66 1.21 -2.43 -1.97
CA LEU A 66 1.03 -0.98 -2.09
C LEU A 66 2.17 -0.30 -2.85
N PHE A 67 3.36 -0.91 -2.92
CA PHE A 67 4.47 -0.39 -3.75
C PHE A 67 4.16 -0.37 -5.25
N ARG A 68 3.11 -1.04 -5.70
CA ARG A 68 2.66 -1.04 -7.10
C ARG A 68 1.63 0.05 -7.39
N VAL A 69 1.07 0.66 -6.34
CA VAL A 69 0.00 1.67 -6.45
C VAL A 69 0.63 3.05 -6.56
N LYS A 70 0.60 3.64 -7.76
CA LYS A 70 1.25 4.93 -8.05
C LYS A 70 0.71 6.08 -7.22
N GLU A 71 -0.58 6.06 -6.91
CA GLU A 71 -1.28 7.06 -6.11
C GLU A 71 -0.76 7.13 -4.67
N LEU A 72 -0.10 6.05 -4.21
CA LEU A 72 0.48 5.93 -2.87
C LEU A 72 2.00 6.20 -2.87
N SER A 73 2.57 6.61 -4.00
CA SER A 73 4.03 6.77 -4.18
C SER A 73 4.67 7.63 -3.09
N LYS A 74 4.02 8.71 -2.66
CA LYS A 74 4.55 9.54 -1.57
C LYS A 74 4.87 8.72 -0.32
N ARG A 75 3.94 7.88 0.11
CA ARG A 75 4.08 7.07 1.32
C ARG A 75 5.10 5.94 1.14
N THR A 76 5.06 5.28 -0.01
CA THR A 76 5.99 4.19 -0.32
C THR A 76 7.41 4.71 -0.56
N ASP A 77 7.59 5.89 -1.14
CA ASP A 77 8.90 6.53 -1.33
C ASP A 77 9.53 6.95 0.00
N GLU A 78 8.74 7.44 0.96
CA GLU A 78 9.21 7.71 2.33
C GLU A 78 9.75 6.43 3.00
N TYR A 79 9.05 5.31 2.85
CA TYR A 79 9.51 4.02 3.35
C TYR A 79 10.80 3.56 2.65
N LEU A 80 10.87 3.66 1.33
CA LEU A 80 12.07 3.31 0.55
C LEU A 80 13.27 4.19 0.91
N ALA A 81 13.05 5.47 1.21
CA ALA A 81 14.11 6.36 1.71
C ALA A 81 14.65 5.89 3.07
N THR A 82 13.75 5.42 3.96
CA THR A 82 14.15 4.81 5.24
C THR A 82 14.97 3.53 5.01
N GLY A 83 14.55 2.67 4.08
CA GLY A 83 15.29 1.48 3.69
C GLY A 83 16.69 1.81 3.12
N LYS A 84 16.80 2.87 2.32
CA LYS A 84 18.09 3.36 1.84
C LYS A 84 18.99 3.84 2.98
N SER A 85 18.44 4.53 3.96
CA SER A 85 19.18 4.96 5.16
C SER A 85 19.67 3.77 5.98
N ALA A 86 18.82 2.75 6.16
CA ALA A 86 19.19 1.50 6.82
C ALA A 86 20.37 0.81 6.12
N GLY A 87 20.35 0.76 4.78
CA GLY A 87 21.45 0.21 3.99
C GLY A 87 22.75 0.98 4.17
N ALA A 88 22.69 2.31 4.23
CA ALA A 88 23.87 3.14 4.47
C ALA A 88 24.45 2.95 5.90
N GLU A 89 23.59 2.92 6.93
CA GLU A 89 24.01 2.62 8.31
C GLU A 89 24.67 1.25 8.39
N TYR A 90 24.03 0.23 7.82
CA TYR A 90 24.52 -1.14 7.84
C TYR A 90 25.85 -1.29 7.11
N ALA A 91 26.05 -0.62 5.99
CA ALA A 91 27.30 -0.65 5.25
C ALA A 91 28.47 -0.11 6.07
N ILE A 92 28.26 0.93 6.87
CA ILE A 92 29.28 1.60 7.68
C ILE A 92 29.52 0.82 8.99
N THR A 93 28.46 0.50 9.71
CA THR A 93 28.54 0.04 11.11
C THR A 93 28.32 -1.47 11.26
N GLY A 94 27.73 -2.15 10.26
CA GLY A 94 27.27 -3.53 10.34
C GLY A 94 25.99 -3.71 11.14
N LYS A 95 25.31 -2.61 11.48
CA LYS A 95 24.05 -2.61 12.25
C LYS A 95 23.12 -1.54 11.73
N ILE A 96 21.84 -1.74 11.90
CA ILE A 96 20.80 -0.72 11.72
C ILE A 96 20.54 -0.10 13.10
N SER A 97 20.42 1.22 13.16
CA SER A 97 20.11 1.88 14.44
C SER A 97 18.66 1.59 14.87
N GLU A 98 18.40 1.56 16.17
CA GLU A 98 17.05 1.35 16.73
C GLU A 98 16.02 2.32 16.15
N LYS A 99 16.41 3.56 15.92
CA LYS A 99 15.55 4.58 15.30
C LYS A 99 15.12 4.19 13.87
N THR A 100 16.08 3.77 13.06
CA THR A 100 15.83 3.36 11.67
C THR A 100 15.06 2.05 11.61
N GLU A 101 15.37 1.11 12.51
CA GLU A 101 14.63 -0.14 12.65
C GLU A 101 13.16 0.10 13.04
N ALA A 102 12.90 0.95 14.05
CA ALA A 102 11.54 1.34 14.41
C ALA A 102 10.78 1.98 13.25
N ALA A 103 11.45 2.83 12.47
CA ALA A 103 10.84 3.44 11.29
C ALA A 103 10.50 2.41 10.19
N LEU A 104 11.33 1.37 10.01
CA LEU A 104 11.06 0.27 9.08
C LEU A 104 9.92 -0.65 9.55
N HIS A 105 9.62 -0.70 10.85
CA HIS A 105 8.48 -1.43 11.39
C HIS A 105 7.18 -0.62 11.38
N THR A 106 7.24 0.67 11.04
CA THR A 106 6.04 1.48 10.91
C THR A 106 5.23 1.03 9.68
N LEU A 107 3.95 0.75 9.89
CA LEU A 107 3.05 0.34 8.82
C LEU A 107 2.88 1.47 7.79
N LEU A 108 2.77 1.13 6.52
CA LEU A 108 2.47 2.10 5.45
C LEU A 108 1.11 2.76 5.69
N TYR A 109 0.10 1.97 6.04
CA TYR A 109 -1.23 2.44 6.40
C TYR A 109 -1.76 1.74 7.67
N PRO A 110 -2.61 2.41 8.45
CA PRO A 110 -3.35 1.79 9.55
C PRO A 110 -4.12 0.56 9.07
N ARG A 111 -4.39 -0.36 9.98
CA ARG A 111 -5.02 -1.64 9.65
C ARG A 111 -6.38 -1.48 8.97
N ASP A 112 -7.23 -0.64 9.52
CA ASP A 112 -8.58 -0.37 9.00
C ASP A 112 -8.56 0.19 7.56
N VAL A 113 -7.61 1.08 7.28
CA VAL A 113 -7.40 1.65 5.95
C VAL A 113 -6.89 0.59 4.98
N PHE A 114 -5.88 -0.19 5.39
CA PHE A 114 -5.33 -1.27 4.55
C PHE A 114 -6.38 -2.33 4.22
N GLU A 115 -7.16 -2.78 5.22
CA GLU A 115 -8.22 -3.75 5.00
C GLU A 115 -9.30 -3.20 4.04
N SER A 116 -9.67 -1.92 4.18
CA SER A 116 -10.62 -1.27 3.27
C SER A 116 -10.09 -1.20 1.83
N MET A 117 -8.82 -0.85 1.64
CA MET A 117 -8.18 -0.85 0.32
C MET A 117 -8.10 -2.26 -0.28
N ALA A 118 -7.76 -3.26 0.54
CA ALA A 118 -7.68 -4.65 0.11
C ALA A 118 -9.04 -5.16 -0.34
N ASP A 119 -10.09 -4.95 0.45
CA ASP A 119 -11.45 -5.33 0.09
C ASP A 119 -11.93 -4.68 -1.20
N ALA A 120 -11.67 -3.37 -1.34
CA ALA A 120 -11.98 -2.66 -2.58
C ALA A 120 -11.24 -3.27 -3.78
N SER A 121 -9.98 -3.71 -3.60
CA SER A 121 -9.17 -4.29 -4.68
C SER A 121 -9.67 -5.65 -5.15
N TRP A 122 -10.30 -6.44 -4.27
CA TRP A 122 -10.88 -7.72 -4.64
C TRP A 122 -12.14 -7.59 -5.49
N GLY A 123 -12.86 -6.45 -5.40
CA GLY A 123 -14.06 -6.19 -6.17
C GLY A 123 -15.19 -7.16 -5.90
N ILE A 124 -15.29 -7.64 -4.66
CA ILE A 124 -16.31 -8.60 -4.22
C ILE A 124 -17.17 -7.93 -3.15
N SER A 125 -18.48 -7.87 -3.37
CA SER A 125 -19.42 -7.34 -2.38
C SER A 125 -19.36 -8.16 -1.09
N ARG A 126 -19.11 -7.51 0.03
CA ARG A 126 -19.16 -8.15 1.35
C ARG A 126 -20.56 -8.66 1.72
N THR A 127 -21.60 -8.06 1.13
CA THR A 127 -23.00 -8.38 1.45
C THR A 127 -23.52 -9.56 0.62
N THR A 128 -23.23 -9.57 -0.69
CA THR A 128 -23.77 -10.57 -1.61
C THR A 128 -22.77 -11.67 -1.98
N GLY A 129 -21.45 -11.40 -1.83
CA GLY A 129 -20.38 -12.28 -2.32
C GLY A 129 -20.25 -12.29 -3.85
N GLU A 130 -20.97 -11.42 -4.56
CA GLU A 130 -20.93 -11.31 -6.02
C GLU A 130 -19.90 -10.28 -6.46
N LYS A 131 -19.37 -10.45 -7.68
CA LYS A 131 -18.46 -9.48 -8.29
C LYS A 131 -19.21 -8.18 -8.55
N GLU A 132 -18.67 -7.08 -8.03
CA GLU A 132 -19.17 -5.72 -8.29
C GLU A 132 -18.76 -5.25 -9.70
N ALA A 133 -19.47 -4.25 -10.23
CA ALA A 133 -19.09 -3.60 -11.47
C ALA A 133 -17.73 -2.89 -11.34
N ASP A 134 -16.92 -2.92 -12.38
CA ASP A 134 -15.54 -2.41 -12.33
C ASP A 134 -15.46 -0.93 -11.97
N ASP A 135 -16.43 -0.12 -12.36
CA ASP A 135 -16.53 1.30 -12.02
C ASP A 135 -16.91 1.52 -10.54
N LEU A 136 -17.74 0.66 -9.95
CA LEU A 136 -18.03 0.69 -8.52
C LEU A 136 -16.80 0.29 -7.69
N VAL A 137 -16.12 -0.79 -8.10
CA VAL A 137 -14.86 -1.23 -7.50
C VAL A 137 -13.83 -0.11 -7.51
N PHE A 138 -13.65 0.54 -8.66
CA PHE A 138 -12.75 1.67 -8.81
C PHE A 138 -13.13 2.84 -7.90
N THR A 139 -14.43 3.16 -7.80
CA THR A 139 -14.93 4.23 -6.93
C THR A 139 -14.66 3.92 -5.45
N ARG A 140 -14.81 2.65 -5.03
CA ARG A 140 -14.47 2.20 -3.67
C ARG A 140 -12.97 2.29 -3.39
N GLN A 141 -12.14 1.92 -4.35
CA GLN A 141 -10.67 2.05 -4.22
C GLN A 141 -10.26 3.51 -4.06
N MET A 142 -10.84 4.41 -4.85
CA MET A 142 -10.58 5.85 -4.72
C MET A 142 -11.07 6.38 -3.36
N ALA A 143 -12.25 6.02 -2.91
CA ALA A 143 -12.78 6.42 -1.62
C ALA A 143 -11.90 5.94 -0.46
N ALA A 144 -11.35 4.72 -0.55
CA ALA A 144 -10.47 4.15 0.47
C ALA A 144 -9.16 4.94 0.68
N LEU A 145 -8.77 5.77 -0.30
CA LEU A 145 -7.58 6.63 -0.18
C LEU A 145 -7.83 7.89 0.67
N TYR A 146 -9.09 8.17 1.04
CA TYR A 146 -9.38 9.32 1.87
C TYR A 146 -8.70 9.23 3.24
N ASN A 147 -7.96 10.27 3.59
CA ASN A 147 -7.32 10.38 4.89
C ASN A 147 -8.21 11.17 5.86
N LYS A 148 -8.89 10.48 6.77
CA LYS A 148 -9.75 11.10 7.79
C LYS A 148 -9.03 12.08 8.72
N ASP A 149 -7.70 11.97 8.86
CA ASP A 149 -6.91 12.88 9.69
C ASP A 149 -6.81 14.29 9.07
N THR A 150 -7.19 14.44 7.81
CA THR A 150 -7.29 15.74 7.12
C THR A 150 -8.70 16.36 7.21
N TYR A 151 -9.62 15.74 7.95
CA TYR A 151 -10.96 16.26 8.11
C TYR A 151 -10.98 17.63 8.81
N ASP A 152 -11.59 18.62 8.17
CA ASP A 152 -11.62 20.01 8.61
C ASP A 152 -12.90 20.42 9.34
N GLY A 153 -13.69 19.44 9.78
CA GLY A 153 -14.97 19.65 10.47
C GLY A 153 -16.18 19.81 9.53
N LYS A 154 -15.99 19.60 8.22
CA LYS A 154 -17.08 19.69 7.23
C LYS A 154 -17.28 18.36 6.54
N GLU A 155 -18.46 17.79 6.70
CA GLU A 155 -18.89 16.65 5.89
C GLU A 155 -18.99 17.07 4.42
N ARG A 156 -18.46 16.23 3.52
CA ARG A 156 -18.52 16.43 2.07
C ARG A 156 -19.12 15.21 1.40
N VAL A 157 -19.88 15.46 0.35
CA VAL A 157 -20.43 14.42 -0.51
C VAL A 157 -19.95 14.67 -1.94
N LEU A 158 -19.04 13.82 -2.41
CA LEU A 158 -18.57 13.82 -3.78
C LEU A 158 -19.45 12.90 -4.61
N GLU A 159 -20.18 13.46 -5.55
CA GLU A 159 -20.95 12.69 -6.54
C GLU A 159 -20.17 12.53 -7.84
N ILE A 160 -20.02 11.30 -8.31
CA ILE A 160 -19.32 10.99 -9.55
C ILE A 160 -20.30 10.33 -10.51
N CYS A 161 -20.51 10.98 -11.67
CA CYS A 161 -21.32 10.46 -12.76
C CYS A 161 -20.38 9.95 -13.87
N TYR A 162 -20.35 8.66 -14.10
CA TYR A 162 -19.66 8.04 -15.23
C TYR A 162 -20.56 8.09 -16.46
N THR A 163 -20.34 9.09 -17.30
CA THR A 163 -21.24 9.46 -18.40
C THR A 163 -21.32 8.40 -19.51
N ASP A 164 -20.25 7.66 -19.74
CA ASP A 164 -20.16 6.56 -20.70
C ASP A 164 -20.89 5.29 -20.21
N LEU A 165 -20.93 5.05 -18.90
CA LEU A 165 -21.60 3.90 -18.28
C LEU A 165 -23.01 4.22 -17.78
N LYS A 166 -23.36 5.51 -17.64
CA LYS A 166 -24.61 6.02 -17.03
C LYS A 166 -24.79 5.56 -15.58
N HIS A 167 -23.68 5.44 -14.86
CA HIS A 167 -23.66 5.12 -13.45
C HIS A 167 -23.28 6.36 -12.65
N THR A 168 -23.92 6.53 -11.49
CA THR A 168 -23.61 7.62 -10.56
C THR A 168 -23.43 7.05 -9.16
N TYR A 169 -22.35 7.44 -8.51
CA TYR A 169 -22.02 7.04 -7.15
C TYR A 169 -21.79 8.28 -6.30
N GLN A 170 -22.06 8.17 -5.01
CA GLN A 170 -21.71 9.20 -4.03
C GLN A 170 -20.65 8.67 -3.08
N ILE A 171 -19.68 9.52 -2.73
CA ILE A 171 -18.68 9.26 -1.71
C ILE A 171 -18.91 10.26 -0.60
N LYS A 172 -19.40 9.79 0.53
CA LYS A 172 -19.47 10.57 1.75
C LYS A 172 -18.10 10.59 2.41
N LEU A 173 -17.64 11.76 2.82
CA LEU A 173 -16.37 12.00 3.49
C LEU A 173 -16.62 12.72 4.81
N ASP A 174 -16.23 12.09 5.93
CA ASP A 174 -16.40 12.65 7.27
C ASP A 174 -15.23 12.27 8.22
N ASP A 175 -15.37 12.52 9.51
CA ASP A 175 -14.37 12.21 10.54
C ASP A 175 -14.21 10.71 10.81
N LYS A 176 -15.12 9.87 10.31
CA LYS A 176 -15.05 8.41 10.44
C LYS A 176 -14.35 7.75 9.25
N GLY A 177 -14.26 8.47 8.13
CA GLY A 177 -13.67 7.99 6.90
C GLY A 177 -14.50 8.29 5.66
N SER A 178 -14.50 7.35 4.72
CA SER A 178 -15.26 7.44 3.48
C SER A 178 -16.28 6.31 3.36
N GLU A 179 -17.41 6.60 2.75
CA GLU A 179 -18.48 5.64 2.46
C GLU A 179 -18.98 5.84 1.02
N VAL A 180 -19.05 4.76 0.24
CA VAL A 180 -19.59 4.79 -1.13
C VAL A 180 -21.04 4.37 -1.13
N LEU A 181 -21.90 5.26 -1.64
CA LEU A 181 -23.33 5.06 -1.77
C LEU A 181 -23.71 4.90 -3.23
N THR A 182 -24.62 3.97 -3.52
CA THR A 182 -25.11 3.68 -4.87
C THR A 182 -26.49 4.24 -5.15
N ASP A 183 -27.16 4.77 -4.13
CA ASP A 183 -28.56 5.22 -4.16
C ASP A 183 -28.74 6.74 -4.31
N GLN A 184 -27.64 7.51 -4.38
CA GLN A 184 -27.64 8.97 -4.50
C GLN A 184 -28.56 9.66 -3.47
N SER A 185 -28.56 9.14 -2.24
CA SER A 185 -29.47 9.57 -1.18
C SER A 185 -29.09 10.90 -0.51
N LEU A 186 -27.87 11.41 -0.75
CA LEU A 186 -27.36 12.62 -0.12
C LEU A 186 -27.30 13.80 -1.09
N ALA A 187 -27.36 15.03 -0.54
CA ALA A 187 -27.10 16.22 -1.31
C ALA A 187 -25.59 16.34 -1.61
N ALA A 188 -25.23 16.30 -2.88
CA ALA A 188 -23.82 16.43 -3.29
C ALA A 188 -23.29 17.85 -2.99
N THR A 189 -22.11 17.92 -2.37
CA THR A 189 -21.35 19.17 -2.21
C THR A 189 -20.49 19.46 -3.43
N THR A 190 -20.00 18.39 -4.07
CA THR A 190 -19.18 18.44 -5.28
C THR A 190 -19.68 17.36 -6.23
N ARG A 191 -19.79 17.70 -7.53
CA ARG A 191 -20.16 16.74 -8.56
C ARG A 191 -19.12 16.74 -9.68
N ILE A 192 -18.73 15.55 -10.09
CA ILE A 192 -17.85 15.29 -11.24
C ILE A 192 -18.65 14.51 -12.28
N ASP A 193 -18.76 15.06 -13.48
CA ASP A 193 -19.27 14.34 -14.66
C ASP A 193 -18.07 13.99 -15.55
N THR A 194 -17.83 12.70 -15.78
CA THR A 194 -16.66 12.19 -16.48
C THR A 194 -16.95 10.86 -17.16
N PRO A 195 -16.38 10.54 -18.33
CA PRO A 195 -16.30 9.16 -18.77
C PRO A 195 -15.43 8.33 -17.80
N PHE A 196 -15.86 7.11 -17.47
CA PHE A 196 -15.08 6.19 -16.66
C PHE A 196 -13.69 5.94 -17.24
N THR A 197 -13.61 5.82 -18.56
CA THR A 197 -12.34 5.65 -19.29
C THR A 197 -11.38 6.81 -19.07
N VAL A 198 -11.86 8.06 -19.00
CA VAL A 198 -11.05 9.24 -18.72
C VAL A 198 -10.59 9.24 -17.25
N TRP A 199 -11.52 9.01 -16.33
CA TRP A 199 -11.22 9.06 -14.90
C TRP A 199 -10.21 7.97 -14.49
N SER A 200 -10.37 6.77 -15.01
CA SER A 200 -9.41 5.68 -14.79
C SER A 200 -8.04 5.94 -15.43
N ALA A 201 -7.98 6.61 -16.59
CA ALA A 201 -6.71 7.01 -17.22
C ALA A 201 -5.97 8.08 -16.40
N ILE A 202 -6.72 9.02 -15.78
CA ILE A 202 -6.13 10.00 -14.85
C ILE A 202 -5.53 9.28 -13.64
N SER A 203 -6.25 8.35 -13.04
CA SER A 203 -5.76 7.61 -11.86
C SER A 203 -4.51 6.78 -12.14
N ARG A 204 -4.39 6.24 -13.37
CA ARG A 204 -3.17 5.53 -13.81
C ARG A 204 -2.03 6.45 -14.21
N GLY A 205 -2.25 7.78 -14.16
CA GLY A 205 -1.24 8.77 -14.56
C GLY A 205 -0.98 8.81 -16.09
N GLU A 206 -1.87 8.26 -16.90
CA GLU A 206 -1.80 8.30 -18.37
C GLU A 206 -2.17 9.70 -18.90
N ILE A 207 -3.00 10.41 -18.16
CA ILE A 207 -3.43 11.78 -18.45
C ILE A 207 -3.31 12.58 -17.16
N GLY A 208 -2.77 13.80 -17.22
CA GLY A 208 -2.76 14.71 -16.08
C GLY A 208 -4.17 15.23 -15.75
N GLY A 209 -4.57 15.22 -14.47
CA GLY A 209 -5.90 15.68 -14.06
C GLY A 209 -6.20 17.13 -14.48
N ALA A 210 -5.23 18.04 -14.26
CA ALA A 210 -5.35 19.44 -14.71
C ALA A 210 -5.42 19.60 -16.23
N GLU A 211 -4.67 18.77 -16.98
CA GLU A 211 -4.72 18.73 -18.44
C GLU A 211 -6.09 18.26 -18.93
N ALA A 212 -6.62 17.20 -18.35
CA ALA A 212 -7.93 16.66 -18.71
C ALA A 212 -9.05 17.66 -18.41
N LEU A 213 -8.98 18.39 -17.29
CA LEU A 213 -9.92 19.46 -16.96
C LEU A 213 -9.82 20.61 -17.96
N GLY A 214 -8.62 21.07 -18.29
CA GLY A 214 -8.39 22.14 -19.27
C GLY A 214 -8.88 21.76 -20.67
N LYS A 215 -8.85 20.50 -21.04
CA LYS A 215 -9.41 19.95 -22.28
C LYS A 215 -10.90 19.63 -22.19
N GLN A 216 -11.55 19.93 -21.09
CA GLN A 216 -12.97 19.64 -20.84
C GLN A 216 -13.33 18.14 -21.01
N MET A 217 -12.39 17.24 -20.70
CA MET A 217 -12.65 15.80 -20.72
C MET A 217 -13.51 15.35 -19.55
N TYR A 218 -13.60 16.17 -18.51
CA TYR A 218 -14.53 16.04 -17.38
C TYR A 218 -14.93 17.43 -16.87
N THR A 219 -16.01 17.51 -16.11
CA THR A 219 -16.48 18.75 -15.49
C THR A 219 -16.64 18.57 -14.00
N VAL A 220 -16.43 19.66 -13.25
CA VAL A 220 -16.63 19.71 -11.80
C VAL A 220 -17.59 20.86 -11.47
N THR A 221 -18.56 20.60 -10.63
CA THR A 221 -19.50 21.61 -10.10
C THR A 221 -19.56 21.53 -8.58
N GLY A 222 -19.87 22.66 -7.93
CA GLY A 222 -19.92 22.73 -6.46
C GLY A 222 -18.59 23.12 -5.80
N ASP A 223 -18.27 22.52 -4.66
CA ASP A 223 -17.03 22.84 -3.92
C ASP A 223 -15.80 22.24 -4.58
N PHE A 224 -14.97 23.13 -5.13
CA PHE A 224 -13.74 22.75 -5.85
C PHE A 224 -12.58 22.39 -4.89
N SER A 225 -12.70 22.64 -3.60
CA SER A 225 -11.61 22.42 -2.63
C SER A 225 -11.16 20.96 -2.53
N LEU A 226 -12.08 20.01 -2.80
CA LEU A 226 -11.75 18.57 -2.85
C LEU A 226 -10.78 18.17 -3.98
N MET A 227 -10.64 19.01 -5.01
CA MET A 227 -9.81 18.71 -6.19
C MET A 227 -8.37 19.25 -6.05
N VAL A 228 -8.08 20.02 -5.01
CA VAL A 228 -6.84 20.81 -4.86
C VAL A 228 -6.03 20.36 -3.66
N ASN A 229 -6.60 19.58 -2.76
CA ASN A 229 -5.98 19.02 -1.56
C ASN A 229 -5.78 17.52 -1.75
#